data_2859c7f7a69ddebacb02ae5c495986b7
#
_entry.id   2859c7f7a69ddebacb02ae5c495986b7
#
_cell.length_a   1.000
_cell.length_b   1.000
_cell.length_c   1.000
_cell.angle_alpha   90.00
_cell.angle_beta   90.00
_cell.angle_gamma   90.00
#
_symmetry.space_group_name_H-M   'P 1'
#
loop_
_entity.id
_entity.type
_entity.pdbx_description
1 polymer ?
#
loop_
_entity_poly.entity_id
_entity_poly.type
_entity_poly.pdbx_seq_one_letter_code
_entity_poly.pdbx_strand_id
1 'polypeptide(L)'
;FGGRVMGDGKPKYLNSPETKIFDKSRNLYGLNIARTTRKKYLILCEGYMDVISMHQAGFTNAVASLGTALTSGHASLLKRYTQEVLLLYDSDEAGIRAALRGIPILREAGVNSRVVDLKPYKDPDEFIKNMGAEAFEERLNQASDSFMFRVSIAEGEFPMEEPQGQNRFFERCAEMLLELKDELERNLYIEAIVKKYRGQY
;
A
#
# COMPACT_ATOMS: atom_id res chain seq x y z
N PHE A 1 -18.55 -7.84 -13.31
CA PHE A 1 -18.28 -9.24 -12.97
C PHE A 1 -16.79 -9.53 -13.18
N GLY A 2 -16.21 -10.38 -12.34
CA GLY A 2 -14.86 -10.89 -12.50
C GLY A 2 -14.88 -12.42 -12.50
N GLY A 3 -13.96 -13.02 -13.24
CA GLY A 3 -13.72 -14.45 -13.23
C GLY A 3 -12.24 -14.75 -13.07
N ARG A 4 -11.93 -15.81 -12.35
CA ARG A 4 -10.57 -16.36 -12.25
C ARG A 4 -10.57 -17.77 -12.83
N VAL A 5 -9.61 -18.06 -13.70
CA VAL A 5 -9.43 -19.41 -14.22
C VAL A 5 -8.93 -20.33 -13.11
N MET A 6 -9.49 -21.53 -13.02
CA MET A 6 -9.02 -22.57 -12.12
C MET A 6 -7.98 -23.42 -12.87
N GLY A 7 -6.72 -23.33 -12.44
CA GLY A 7 -5.57 -23.99 -13.12
C GLY A 7 -4.72 -23.03 -13.95
N ASP A 8 -3.99 -23.56 -14.95
CA ASP A 8 -2.93 -22.83 -15.67
C ASP A 8 -3.42 -22.05 -16.90
N GLY A 9 -4.74 -21.86 -17.05
CA GLY A 9 -5.32 -21.14 -18.20
C GLY A 9 -4.93 -19.66 -18.21
N LYS A 10 -4.86 -19.07 -19.41
CA LYS A 10 -4.63 -17.63 -19.61
C LYS A 10 -5.79 -17.01 -20.38
N PRO A 11 -6.25 -15.80 -20.04
CA PRO A 11 -5.76 -14.95 -18.95
C PRO A 11 -6.18 -15.48 -17.57
N LYS A 12 -5.34 -15.29 -16.55
CA LYS A 12 -5.61 -15.74 -15.17
C LYS A 12 -6.89 -15.10 -14.60
N TYR A 13 -7.16 -13.85 -14.96
CA TYR A 13 -8.34 -13.09 -14.59
C TYR A 13 -9.02 -12.51 -15.83
N LEU A 14 -10.35 -12.53 -15.81
CA LEU A 14 -11.19 -11.86 -16.80
C LEU A 14 -12.17 -10.97 -16.05
N ASN A 15 -12.11 -9.66 -16.29
CA ASN A 15 -13.03 -8.68 -15.72
C ASN A 15 -13.98 -8.16 -16.81
N SER A 16 -15.22 -7.82 -16.41
CA SER A 16 -16.16 -7.14 -17.30
C SER A 16 -15.53 -5.92 -17.96
N PRO A 17 -15.84 -5.62 -19.22
CA PRO A 17 -15.44 -4.37 -19.85
C PRO A 17 -16.07 -3.18 -19.11
N GLU A 18 -15.50 -2.00 -19.32
CA GLU A 18 -16.12 -0.75 -18.88
C GLU A 18 -17.42 -0.49 -19.63
N THR A 19 -18.36 0.19 -18.97
CA THR A 19 -19.66 0.54 -19.51
C THR A 19 -20.00 1.98 -19.13
N LYS A 20 -21.13 2.51 -19.63
CA LYS A 20 -21.59 3.86 -19.23
C LYS A 20 -21.84 4.03 -17.72
N ILE A 21 -22.07 2.92 -17.01
CA ILE A 21 -22.35 2.90 -15.57
C ILE A 21 -21.26 2.21 -14.74
N PHE A 22 -20.22 1.67 -15.37
CA PHE A 22 -19.13 0.98 -14.71
C PHE A 22 -17.79 1.46 -15.25
N ASP A 23 -17.08 2.26 -14.44
CA ASP A 23 -15.75 2.81 -14.69
C ASP A 23 -14.78 2.22 -13.66
N LYS A 24 -13.83 1.39 -14.10
CA LYS A 24 -12.86 0.71 -13.24
C LYS A 24 -11.97 1.70 -12.49
N SER A 25 -11.71 2.87 -13.09
CA SER A 25 -10.86 3.90 -12.50
C SER A 25 -11.50 4.63 -11.30
N ARG A 26 -12.79 4.41 -11.07
CA ARG A 26 -13.60 5.06 -10.03
C ARG A 26 -14.39 4.10 -9.15
N ASN A 27 -14.15 2.80 -9.29
CA ASN A 27 -14.84 1.78 -8.54
C ASN A 27 -13.83 0.89 -7.80
N LEU A 28 -14.13 0.57 -6.54
CA LEU A 28 -13.34 -0.31 -5.71
C LEU A 28 -14.18 -1.53 -5.31
N TYR A 29 -13.63 -2.72 -5.52
CA TYR A 29 -14.23 -3.96 -5.05
C TYR A 29 -14.29 -3.99 -3.52
N GLY A 30 -15.38 -4.48 -2.96
CA GLY A 30 -15.57 -4.55 -1.50
C GLY A 30 -16.00 -3.25 -0.83
N LEU A 31 -15.99 -2.10 -1.53
CA LEU A 31 -16.33 -0.81 -0.93
C LEU A 31 -17.78 -0.73 -0.42
N ASN A 32 -18.71 -1.46 -1.03
CA ASN A 32 -20.11 -1.54 -0.57
C ASN A 32 -20.21 -2.07 0.87
N ILE A 33 -19.29 -2.90 1.31
CA ILE A 33 -19.16 -3.40 2.68
C ILE A 33 -18.22 -2.50 3.48
N ALA A 34 -17.03 -2.23 2.97
CA ALA A 34 -15.98 -1.51 3.67
C ALA A 34 -16.40 -0.09 4.12
N ARG A 35 -17.28 0.59 3.37
CA ARG A 35 -17.80 1.92 3.72
C ARG A 35 -18.59 1.97 5.03
N THR A 36 -19.05 0.83 5.54
CA THR A 36 -19.79 0.74 6.81
C THR A 36 -18.90 0.38 8.00
N THR A 37 -17.60 0.24 7.77
CA THR A 37 -16.65 -0.10 8.83
C THR A 37 -16.59 0.95 9.92
N ARG A 38 -16.29 0.50 11.15
CA ARG A 38 -15.97 1.38 12.28
C ARG A 38 -14.45 1.60 12.44
N LYS A 39 -13.63 0.90 11.65
CA LYS A 39 -12.18 1.12 11.63
C LYS A 39 -11.88 2.52 11.06
N LYS A 40 -10.84 3.17 11.57
CA LYS A 40 -10.44 4.52 11.12
C LYS A 40 -9.69 4.52 9.79
N TYR A 41 -9.42 3.34 9.23
CA TYR A 41 -8.67 3.14 8.00
C TYR A 41 -9.36 2.11 7.09
N LEU A 42 -9.07 2.19 5.80
CA LEU A 42 -9.37 1.15 4.82
C LEU A 42 -8.08 0.43 4.43
N ILE A 43 -8.19 -0.83 4.03
CA ILE A 43 -7.09 -1.64 3.53
C ILE A 43 -7.23 -1.75 2.02
N LEU A 44 -6.24 -1.28 1.27
CA LEU A 44 -6.21 -1.36 -0.18
C LEU A 44 -5.33 -2.53 -0.62
N CYS A 45 -5.97 -3.59 -1.11
CA CYS A 45 -5.34 -4.79 -1.64
C CYS A 45 -5.12 -4.68 -3.15
N GLU A 46 -4.30 -5.58 -3.70
CA GLU A 46 -4.01 -5.63 -5.13
C GLU A 46 -5.21 -6.17 -5.92
N GLY A 47 -5.82 -7.27 -5.45
CA GLY A 47 -6.87 -7.97 -6.14
C GLY A 47 -8.12 -8.25 -5.31
N TYR A 48 -9.21 -8.57 -6.02
CA TYR A 48 -10.47 -8.87 -5.35
C TYR A 48 -10.45 -10.23 -4.61
N MET A 49 -9.55 -11.14 -4.95
CA MET A 49 -9.37 -12.39 -4.21
C MET A 49 -8.82 -12.14 -2.81
N ASP A 50 -7.88 -11.17 -2.69
CA ASP A 50 -7.35 -10.76 -1.39
C ASP A 50 -8.46 -10.15 -0.52
N VAL A 51 -9.30 -9.31 -1.11
CA VAL A 51 -10.46 -8.73 -0.41
C VAL A 51 -11.43 -9.81 0.06
N ILE A 52 -11.72 -10.83 -0.77
CA ILE A 52 -12.59 -11.94 -0.38
C ILE A 52 -11.99 -12.70 0.82
N SER A 53 -10.71 -13.06 0.74
CA SER A 53 -10.00 -13.74 1.83
C SER A 53 -9.98 -12.91 3.11
N MET A 54 -9.70 -11.61 2.98
CA MET A 54 -9.72 -10.66 4.08
C MET A 54 -11.10 -10.55 4.74
N HIS A 55 -12.17 -10.40 3.95
CA HIS A 55 -13.53 -10.33 4.47
C HIS A 55 -13.95 -11.64 5.17
N GLN A 56 -13.57 -12.81 4.64
CA GLN A 56 -13.79 -14.10 5.29
C GLN A 56 -13.07 -14.20 6.64
N ALA A 57 -11.91 -13.57 6.77
CA ALA A 57 -11.15 -13.52 8.02
C ALA A 57 -11.62 -12.40 8.98
N GLY A 58 -12.67 -11.64 8.63
CA GLY A 58 -13.24 -10.59 9.48
C GLY A 58 -12.75 -9.18 9.20
N PHE A 59 -11.81 -8.99 8.25
CA PHE A 59 -11.27 -7.67 7.85
C PHE A 59 -12.14 -7.02 6.77
N THR A 60 -13.38 -6.68 7.13
CA THR A 60 -14.40 -6.18 6.20
C THR A 60 -14.14 -4.75 5.69
N ASN A 61 -13.09 -4.10 6.16
CA ASN A 61 -12.60 -2.80 5.69
C ASN A 61 -11.59 -2.90 4.54
N ALA A 62 -11.44 -4.07 3.92
CA ALA A 62 -10.59 -4.28 2.76
C ALA A 62 -11.31 -3.93 1.45
N VAL A 63 -10.58 -3.32 0.52
CA VAL A 63 -11.02 -2.96 -0.84
C VAL A 63 -9.90 -3.25 -1.83
N ALA A 64 -10.24 -3.40 -3.10
CA ALA A 64 -9.23 -3.53 -4.16
C ALA A 64 -9.63 -2.78 -5.44
N SER A 65 -8.64 -2.41 -6.25
CA SER A 65 -8.87 -1.98 -7.62
C SER A 65 -9.29 -3.18 -8.50
N LEU A 66 -9.95 -2.89 -9.61
CA LEU A 66 -10.57 -3.91 -10.47
C LEU A 66 -9.69 -4.27 -11.67
N GLY A 67 -8.46 -4.72 -11.40
CA GLY A 67 -7.48 -5.06 -12.44
C GLY A 67 -6.89 -3.83 -13.13
N THR A 68 -6.84 -2.70 -12.42
CA THR A 68 -6.18 -1.46 -12.83
C THR A 68 -5.25 -0.99 -11.71
N ALA A 69 -4.23 -0.20 -12.03
CA ALA A 69 -3.46 0.49 -11.01
C ALA A 69 -4.34 1.49 -10.24
N LEU A 70 -3.92 1.88 -9.04
CA LEU A 70 -4.58 2.94 -8.28
C LEU A 70 -4.59 4.24 -9.10
N THR A 71 -5.75 4.90 -9.14
CA THR A 71 -5.97 6.15 -9.86
C THR A 71 -6.32 7.29 -8.91
N SER A 72 -6.26 8.55 -9.40
CA SER A 72 -6.79 9.71 -8.68
C SER A 72 -8.29 9.61 -8.41
N GLY A 73 -9.04 8.93 -9.29
CA GLY A 73 -10.46 8.63 -9.08
C GLY A 73 -10.69 7.69 -7.90
N HIS A 74 -9.88 6.65 -7.75
CA HIS A 74 -9.89 5.77 -6.57
C HIS A 74 -9.52 6.52 -5.30
N ALA A 75 -8.46 7.34 -5.34
CA ALA A 75 -8.03 8.12 -4.18
C ALA A 75 -9.11 9.12 -3.72
N SER A 76 -9.75 9.82 -4.67
CA SER A 76 -10.88 10.71 -4.39
C SER A 76 -12.08 9.96 -3.80
N LEU A 77 -12.32 8.73 -4.24
CA LEU A 77 -13.36 7.87 -3.70
C LEU A 77 -13.03 7.44 -2.26
N LEU A 78 -11.79 6.98 -2.00
CA LEU A 78 -11.33 6.59 -0.67
C LEU A 78 -11.42 7.75 0.33
N LYS A 79 -11.04 8.97 -0.08
CA LYS A 79 -11.09 10.18 0.75
C LYS A 79 -12.48 10.46 1.34
N ARG A 80 -13.55 10.02 0.68
CA ARG A 80 -14.94 10.21 1.16
C ARG A 80 -15.27 9.32 2.36
N TYR A 81 -14.51 8.24 2.59
CA TYR A 81 -14.81 7.23 3.60
C TYR A 81 -13.74 7.10 4.67
N THR A 82 -12.51 7.53 4.38
CA THR A 82 -11.40 7.45 5.33
C THR A 82 -10.39 8.57 5.14
N GLN A 83 -9.59 8.82 6.17
CA GLN A 83 -8.43 9.70 6.09
C GLN A 83 -7.11 8.89 6.02
N GLU A 84 -7.15 7.57 6.24
CA GLU A 84 -5.98 6.70 6.23
C GLU A 84 -6.25 5.43 5.43
N VAL A 85 -5.26 5.02 4.64
CA VAL A 85 -5.27 3.78 3.87
C VAL A 85 -4.03 2.97 4.19
N LEU A 86 -4.22 1.70 4.52
CA LEU A 86 -3.14 0.72 4.58
C LEU A 86 -2.98 0.08 3.21
N LEU A 87 -1.82 0.29 2.58
CA LEU A 87 -1.46 -0.36 1.32
C LEU A 87 -0.98 -1.78 1.63
N LEU A 88 -1.72 -2.76 1.15
CA LEU A 88 -1.46 -4.18 1.34
C LEU A 88 -1.35 -4.84 -0.04
N TYR A 89 -0.19 -4.75 -0.63
CA TYR A 89 0.14 -5.35 -1.91
C TYR A 89 1.06 -6.56 -1.73
N ASP A 90 1.19 -7.38 -2.77
CA ASP A 90 2.10 -8.54 -2.76
C ASP A 90 3.52 -8.11 -2.35
N SER A 91 4.23 -8.99 -1.63
CA SER A 91 5.59 -8.69 -1.11
C SER A 91 6.68 -8.80 -2.18
N ASP A 92 6.30 -8.92 -3.45
CA ASP A 92 7.21 -8.97 -4.59
C ASP A 92 7.55 -7.57 -5.14
N GLU A 93 8.46 -7.51 -6.11
CA GLU A 93 8.86 -6.24 -6.74
C GLU A 93 7.69 -5.52 -7.43
N ALA A 94 6.70 -6.26 -7.96
CA ALA A 94 5.56 -5.64 -8.65
C ALA A 94 4.64 -4.94 -7.64
N GLY A 95 4.38 -5.56 -6.49
CA GLY A 95 3.64 -4.97 -5.38
C GLY A 95 4.35 -3.76 -4.77
N ILE A 96 5.68 -3.84 -4.57
CA ILE A 96 6.48 -2.69 -4.11
C ILE A 96 6.36 -1.52 -5.10
N ARG A 97 6.51 -1.77 -6.40
CA ARG A 97 6.33 -0.73 -7.42
C ARG A 97 4.91 -0.17 -7.45
N ALA A 98 3.90 -1.00 -7.20
CA ALA A 98 2.51 -0.55 -7.11
C ALA A 98 2.30 0.36 -5.88
N ALA A 99 2.86 0.01 -4.72
CA ALA A 99 2.83 0.85 -3.52
C ALA A 99 3.50 2.20 -3.76
N LEU A 100 4.73 2.20 -4.33
CA LEU A 100 5.48 3.43 -4.63
C LEU A 100 4.73 4.37 -5.58
N ARG A 101 3.99 3.81 -6.56
CA ARG A 101 3.11 4.62 -7.45
C ARG A 101 1.86 5.12 -6.74
N GLY A 102 1.29 4.32 -5.83
CA GLY A 102 0.06 4.64 -5.12
C GLY A 102 0.20 5.73 -4.07
N ILE A 103 1.34 5.76 -3.36
CA ILE A 103 1.62 6.71 -2.28
C ILE A 103 1.40 8.19 -2.69
N PRO A 104 2.03 8.70 -3.77
CA PRO A 104 1.82 10.08 -4.18
C PRO A 104 0.37 10.37 -4.59
N ILE A 105 -0.32 9.43 -5.23
CA ILE A 105 -1.72 9.59 -5.65
C ILE A 105 -2.63 9.76 -4.43
N LEU A 106 -2.44 8.94 -3.38
CA LEU A 106 -3.20 9.07 -2.12
C LEU A 106 -2.89 10.39 -1.43
N ARG A 107 -1.61 10.77 -1.38
CA ARG A 107 -1.17 12.01 -0.77
C ARG A 107 -1.77 13.24 -1.45
N GLU A 108 -1.77 13.30 -2.78
CA GLU A 108 -2.38 14.40 -3.56
C GLU A 108 -3.87 14.54 -3.28
N ALA A 109 -4.57 13.43 -3.05
CA ALA A 109 -5.96 13.42 -2.62
C ALA A 109 -6.16 13.79 -1.14
N GLY A 110 -5.08 13.98 -0.36
CA GLY A 110 -5.12 14.25 1.07
C GLY A 110 -5.54 13.02 1.90
N VAL A 111 -5.14 11.83 1.47
CA VAL A 111 -5.30 10.57 2.19
C VAL A 111 -3.94 10.12 2.69
N ASN A 112 -3.82 9.93 4.00
CA ASN A 112 -2.61 9.36 4.59
C ASN A 112 -2.49 7.89 4.19
N SER A 113 -1.25 7.43 4.01
CA SER A 113 -1.01 6.03 3.68
C SER A 113 0.09 5.43 4.53
N ARG A 114 -0.08 4.15 4.84
CA ARG A 114 0.93 3.31 5.48
C ARG A 114 1.06 2.02 4.66
N VAL A 115 2.21 1.38 4.71
CA VAL A 115 2.48 0.17 3.94
C VAL A 115 2.63 -1.01 4.89
N VAL A 116 1.92 -2.08 4.61
CA VAL A 116 1.98 -3.33 5.36
C VAL A 116 2.98 -4.26 4.69
N ASP A 117 3.99 -4.72 5.42
CA ASP A 117 4.92 -5.74 4.96
C ASP A 117 4.46 -7.12 5.46
N LEU A 118 4.17 -8.03 4.55
CA LEU A 118 3.72 -9.38 4.87
C LEU A 118 4.85 -10.42 4.91
N LYS A 119 6.09 -10.02 4.63
CA LYS A 119 7.21 -10.98 4.61
C LYS A 119 7.27 -11.80 5.89
N PRO A 120 7.57 -13.12 5.77
CA PRO A 120 7.98 -13.85 4.57
C PRO A 120 6.82 -14.34 3.69
N TYR A 121 5.56 -14.02 4.00
CA TYR A 121 4.38 -14.46 3.26
C TYR A 121 4.15 -13.60 2.03
N LYS A 122 3.60 -14.21 1.00
CA LYS A 122 3.39 -13.56 -0.29
C LYS A 122 2.22 -12.61 -0.30
N ASP A 123 1.09 -13.06 0.24
CA ASP A 123 -0.20 -12.38 0.20
C ASP A 123 -0.98 -12.53 1.52
N PRO A 124 -2.08 -11.77 1.72
CA PRO A 124 -2.87 -11.82 2.95
C PRO A 124 -3.47 -13.19 3.24
N ASP A 125 -3.88 -13.93 2.21
CA ASP A 125 -4.49 -15.25 2.37
C ASP A 125 -3.49 -16.26 2.96
N GLU A 126 -2.27 -16.27 2.41
CA GLU A 126 -1.19 -17.12 2.93
C GLU A 126 -0.83 -16.72 4.37
N PHE A 127 -0.70 -15.43 4.65
CA PHE A 127 -0.38 -14.97 6.00
C PHE A 127 -1.44 -15.43 7.01
N ILE A 128 -2.71 -15.17 6.74
CA ILE A 128 -3.81 -15.48 7.67
C ILE A 128 -3.96 -16.99 7.89
N LYS A 129 -3.78 -17.80 6.84
CA LYS A 129 -3.82 -19.26 6.95
C LYS A 129 -2.72 -19.82 7.85
N ASN A 130 -1.54 -19.23 7.84
CA ASN A 130 -0.39 -19.71 8.61
C ASN A 130 -0.34 -19.14 10.03
N MET A 131 -0.69 -17.87 10.20
CA MET A 131 -0.47 -17.12 11.45
C MET A 131 -1.77 -16.78 12.20
N GLY A 132 -2.90 -16.84 11.50
CA GLY A 132 -4.20 -16.49 12.07
C GLY A 132 -4.52 -14.98 12.00
N ALA A 133 -5.78 -14.66 12.30
CA ALA A 133 -6.32 -13.31 12.18
C ALA A 133 -5.74 -12.34 13.23
N GLU A 134 -5.45 -12.82 14.44
CA GLU A 134 -4.88 -11.98 15.51
C GLU A 134 -3.47 -11.47 15.13
N ALA A 135 -2.59 -12.38 14.67
CA ALA A 135 -1.26 -12.01 14.20
C ALA A 135 -1.33 -11.07 12.98
N PHE A 136 -2.36 -11.22 12.15
CA PHE A 136 -2.57 -10.32 11.03
C PHE A 136 -3.00 -8.92 11.49
N GLU A 137 -3.88 -8.79 12.47
CA GLU A 137 -4.24 -7.50 13.08
C GLU A 137 -3.01 -6.81 13.68
N GLU A 138 -2.13 -7.54 14.37
CA GLU A 138 -0.86 -7.01 14.87
C GLU A 138 0.03 -6.51 13.72
N ARG A 139 0.10 -7.24 12.61
CA ARG A 139 0.85 -6.85 11.43
C ARG A 139 0.31 -5.56 10.80
N LEU A 140 -1.01 -5.39 10.74
CA LEU A 140 -1.65 -4.15 10.28
C LEU A 140 -1.28 -2.97 11.18
N ASN A 141 -1.25 -3.17 12.50
CA ASN A 141 -0.87 -2.14 13.47
C ASN A 141 0.61 -1.71 13.33
N GLN A 142 1.48 -2.60 12.86
CA GLN A 142 2.89 -2.36 12.59
C GLN A 142 3.17 -1.77 11.20
N ALA A 143 2.13 -1.44 10.43
CA ALA A 143 2.30 -0.86 9.10
C ALA A 143 3.22 0.37 9.14
N SER A 144 4.18 0.43 8.23
CA SER A 144 5.16 1.50 8.13
C SER A 144 4.54 2.76 7.54
N ASP A 145 4.93 3.92 8.04
CA ASP A 145 4.65 5.19 7.37
C ASP A 145 5.13 5.15 5.92
N SER A 146 4.34 5.69 5.00
CA SER A 146 4.61 5.59 3.56
C SER A 146 5.86 6.33 3.11
N PHE A 147 6.21 7.46 3.75
CA PHE A 147 7.43 8.18 3.45
C PHE A 147 8.65 7.38 3.93
N MET A 148 8.61 6.85 5.15
CA MET A 148 9.68 6.03 5.70
C MET A 148 9.82 4.68 4.97
N PHE A 149 8.73 4.15 4.42
CA PHE A 149 8.79 3.00 3.49
C PHE A 149 9.57 3.34 2.22
N ARG A 150 9.32 4.50 1.59
CA ARG A 150 10.11 4.97 0.44
C ARG A 150 11.59 5.11 0.78
N VAL A 151 11.90 5.64 1.96
CA VAL A 151 13.28 5.75 2.47
C VAL A 151 13.92 4.37 2.60
N SER A 152 13.21 3.37 3.15
CA SER A 152 13.76 2.02 3.30
C SER A 152 13.97 1.29 1.96
N ILE A 153 13.15 1.58 0.95
CA ILE A 153 13.37 1.05 -0.40
C ILE A 153 14.62 1.69 -1.01
N ALA A 154 14.78 3.02 -0.89
CA ALA A 154 15.96 3.72 -1.39
C ALA A 154 17.25 3.24 -0.71
N GLU A 155 17.21 2.92 0.60
CA GLU A 155 18.36 2.34 1.30
C GLU A 155 18.90 1.07 0.60
N GLY A 156 18.00 0.19 0.15
CA GLY A 156 18.36 -1.04 -0.57
C GLY A 156 18.98 -0.83 -1.97
N GLU A 157 18.91 0.39 -2.52
CA GLU A 157 19.47 0.70 -3.84
C GLU A 157 20.95 1.12 -3.81
N PHE A 158 21.51 1.36 -2.60
CA PHE A 158 22.87 1.88 -2.43
C PHE A 158 23.73 0.96 -1.56
N PRO A 159 25.05 0.88 -1.84
CA PRO A 159 25.99 0.15 -0.99
C PRO A 159 26.27 0.94 0.30
N MET A 160 25.48 0.66 1.34
CA MET A 160 25.51 1.42 2.60
C MET A 160 26.77 1.22 3.44
N GLU A 161 27.58 0.21 3.12
CA GLU A 161 28.90 -0.04 3.72
C GLU A 161 29.97 0.96 3.23
N GLU A 162 29.72 1.61 2.10
CA GLU A 162 30.64 2.57 1.48
C GLU A 162 30.23 4.02 1.75
N PRO A 163 31.16 4.91 2.15
CA PRO A 163 30.82 6.34 2.37
C PRO A 163 30.18 7.01 1.15
N GLN A 164 30.59 6.61 -0.07
CA GLN A 164 29.99 7.15 -1.29
C GLN A 164 28.54 6.66 -1.49
N GLY A 165 28.25 5.41 -1.13
CA GLY A 165 26.90 4.87 -1.16
C GLY A 165 25.97 5.60 -0.15
N GLN A 166 26.47 5.80 1.07
CA GLN A 166 25.77 6.55 2.10
C GLN A 166 25.45 7.99 1.64
N ASN A 167 26.43 8.69 1.04
CA ASN A 167 26.21 10.03 0.55
C ASN A 167 25.09 10.09 -0.50
N ARG A 168 25.10 9.18 -1.48
CA ARG A 168 24.06 9.08 -2.52
C ARG A 168 22.69 8.76 -1.94
N PHE A 169 22.64 7.87 -0.93
CA PHE A 169 21.40 7.57 -0.22
C PHE A 169 20.84 8.82 0.47
N PHE A 170 21.67 9.58 1.20
CA PHE A 170 21.19 10.79 1.87
C PHE A 170 20.84 11.91 0.88
N GLU A 171 21.51 12.02 -0.26
CA GLU A 171 21.09 12.89 -1.36
C GLU A 171 19.69 12.51 -1.86
N ARG A 172 19.44 11.19 -2.03
CA ARG A 172 18.11 10.69 -2.40
C ARG A 172 17.05 10.99 -1.34
N CYS A 173 17.37 10.85 -0.06
CA CYS A 173 16.49 11.25 1.04
C CYS A 173 16.17 12.75 0.98
N ALA A 174 17.16 13.60 0.72
CA ALA A 174 16.97 15.04 0.60
C ALA A 174 16.03 15.40 -0.58
N GLU A 175 16.17 14.74 -1.73
CA GLU A 175 15.24 14.90 -2.86
C GLU A 175 13.80 14.56 -2.46
N MET A 176 13.59 13.44 -1.77
CA MET A 176 12.26 13.04 -1.30
C MET A 176 11.68 14.03 -0.27
N LEU A 177 12.51 14.59 0.61
CA LEU A 177 12.10 15.60 1.57
C LEU A 177 11.65 16.90 0.91
N LEU A 178 12.25 17.28 -0.23
CA LEU A 178 11.85 18.46 -1.02
C LEU A 178 10.46 18.32 -1.68
N GLU A 179 9.95 17.09 -1.85
CA GLU A 179 8.58 16.86 -2.29
C GLU A 179 7.52 17.28 -1.23
N LEU A 180 7.93 17.36 0.05
CA LEU A 180 7.07 17.74 1.16
C LEU A 180 6.89 19.26 1.19
N LYS A 181 5.65 19.73 0.98
CA LYS A 181 5.34 21.17 0.97
C LYS A 181 5.32 21.79 2.36
N ASP A 182 4.86 21.01 3.35
CA ASP A 182 4.78 21.47 4.73
C ASP A 182 6.15 21.38 5.42
N GLU A 183 6.60 22.49 5.99
CA GLU A 183 7.92 22.58 6.62
C GLU A 183 7.99 21.78 7.93
N LEU A 184 6.91 21.78 8.71
CA LEU A 184 6.86 21.01 9.96
C LEU A 184 6.93 19.52 9.66
N GLU A 185 6.14 19.04 8.69
CA GLU A 185 6.18 17.66 8.25
C GLU A 185 7.58 17.26 7.76
N ARG A 186 8.22 18.12 6.97
CA ARG A 186 9.58 17.89 6.49
C ARG A 186 10.58 17.75 7.64
N ASN A 187 10.53 18.63 8.62
CA ASN A 187 11.42 18.58 9.79
C ASN A 187 11.22 17.30 10.62
N LEU A 188 9.98 16.85 10.80
CA LEU A 188 9.68 15.59 11.49
C LEU A 188 10.29 14.37 10.76
N TYR A 189 10.24 14.34 9.42
CA TYR A 189 10.88 13.27 8.67
C TYR A 189 12.40 13.37 8.64
N ILE A 190 12.99 14.56 8.66
CA ILE A 190 14.44 14.72 8.85
C ILE A 190 14.85 14.08 10.18
N GLU A 191 14.17 14.42 11.28
CA GLU A 191 14.44 13.82 12.59
C GLU A 191 14.27 12.30 12.59
N ALA A 192 13.23 11.77 11.93
CA ALA A 192 12.97 10.34 11.82
C ALA A 192 14.10 9.61 11.06
N ILE A 193 14.57 10.18 9.93
CA ILE A 193 15.69 9.64 9.15
C ILE A 193 16.96 9.66 9.99
N VAL A 194 17.30 10.81 10.61
CA VAL A 194 18.48 10.95 11.46
C VAL A 194 18.45 9.94 12.60
N LYS A 195 17.31 9.79 13.28
CA LYS A 195 17.15 8.83 14.38
C LYS A 195 17.33 7.39 13.91
N LYS A 196 16.79 7.03 12.73
CA LYS A 196 16.89 5.67 12.18
C LYS A 196 18.34 5.32 11.82
N TYR A 197 19.05 6.25 11.20
CA TYR A 197 20.38 5.97 10.61
C TYR A 197 21.56 6.48 11.46
N ARG A 198 21.31 7.24 12.54
CA ARG A 198 22.37 7.75 13.43
C ARG A 198 23.03 6.61 14.18
N GLY A 199 24.30 6.36 13.90
CA GLY A 199 25.10 5.33 14.55
C GLY A 199 24.97 3.93 13.96
N GLN A 200 24.30 3.80 12.83
CA GLN A 200 24.31 2.54 12.06
C GLN A 200 25.47 2.51 11.04
N TYR A 201 26.00 3.68 10.65
CA TYR A 201 27.08 3.87 9.68
C TYR A 201 28.12 4.87 10.19
#